data_b1a1963734f3437c49e60af5eecc9dca
#
_entry.id   b1a1963734f3437c49e60af5eecc9dca
#
_cell.length_a   1.000
_cell.length_b   1.000
_cell.length_c   1.000
_cell.angle_alpha   90.00
_cell.angle_beta   90.00
_cell.angle_gamma   90.00
#
_symmetry.space_group_name_H-M   'P 1'
#
loop_
_entity.id
_entity.type
_entity.pdbx_description
1 polymer ?
#
loop_
_entity_poly.entity_id
_entity_poly.type
_entity_poly.pdbx_seq_one_letter_code
_entity_poly.pdbx_strand_id
1 'polypeptide(L)' 'SSSAASDVYKRQELALCYFPDLNPQVAYRKLQYWIDYYPHLREQLEKMGSGLSCRTYMPAQVQLIVGAIGEP' A
#
# COMPACT_ATOMS: atom_id res chain seq x y z
N SER A 1 -18.57 5.77 -1.77
CA SER A 1 -17.60 5.05 -1.28
C SER A 1 -17.05 3.88 -2.08
N SER A 2 -17.90 3.02 -2.56
CA SER A 2 -17.40 1.85 -3.25
C SER A 2 -16.85 2.17 -4.64
N SER A 3 -17.24 3.27 -5.19
CA SER A 3 -16.87 3.59 -6.56
C SER A 3 -15.38 3.79 -6.74
N ALA A 4 -14.69 4.17 -5.69
CA ALA A 4 -13.28 4.45 -5.81
C ALA A 4 -12.42 3.19 -5.84
N ALA A 5 -13.00 2.05 -5.65
CA ALA A 5 -12.22 0.83 -5.52
C ALA A 5 -11.50 0.46 -6.79
N SER A 6 -11.96 0.94 -7.92
CA SER A 6 -11.37 0.55 -9.20
C SER A 6 -10.13 1.36 -9.54
N ASP A 7 -9.85 2.42 -8.81
CA ASP A 7 -8.74 3.30 -9.16
C ASP A 7 -7.51 2.97 -8.36
N VAL A 8 -6.38 3.50 -8.82
CA VAL A 8 -5.15 3.34 -8.08
C VAL A 8 -5.20 4.19 -6.82
N TYR A 9 -4.47 3.74 -5.83
CA TYR A 9 -4.33 4.49 -4.59
C TYR A 9 -2.98 5.14 -4.54
N LYS A 10 -2.95 6.38 -4.09
CA LYS A 10 -1.67 6.99 -3.76
C LYS A 10 -1.12 6.30 -2.52
N ARG A 11 0.21 6.21 -2.47
CA ARG A 11 0.85 5.50 -1.36
C ARG A 11 0.43 6.08 -0.02
N GLN A 12 0.40 7.40 0.07
CA GLN A 12 0.05 8.03 1.32
C GLN A 12 -1.42 7.84 1.64
N GLU A 13 -2.25 7.80 0.62
CA GLU A 13 -3.67 7.57 0.85
C GLU A 13 -3.92 6.19 1.42
N LEU A 14 -3.26 5.19 0.86
CA LEU A 14 -3.41 3.84 1.39
C LEU A 14 -2.89 3.77 2.82
N ALA A 15 -1.77 4.40 3.07
CA ALA A 15 -1.21 4.42 4.41
C ALA A 15 -2.17 5.07 5.40
N LEU A 16 -2.83 6.13 4.98
CA LEU A 16 -3.77 6.80 5.85
C LEU A 16 -5.01 5.95 6.12
N CYS A 17 -5.36 5.07 5.19
CA CYS A 17 -6.45 4.15 5.45
C CYS A 17 -6.13 3.24 6.63
N TYR A 18 -4.87 2.85 6.75
CA TYR A 18 -4.44 2.00 7.85
C TYR A 18 -4.17 2.78 9.11
N PHE A 19 -3.64 3.98 8.96
CA PHE A 19 -3.24 4.80 10.11
C PHE A 19 -3.78 6.21 9.95
N PRO A 20 -5.11 6.37 10.11
CA PRO A 20 -5.72 7.68 9.87
C PRO A 20 -5.30 8.75 10.87
N ASP A 21 -4.82 8.34 12.03
CA ASP A 21 -4.44 9.28 13.06
C ASP A 21 -3.04 9.84 12.86
N LEU A 22 -2.30 9.28 11.92
CA LEU A 22 -0.93 9.69 11.70
C LEU A 22 -0.83 10.62 10.52
N ASN A 23 0.28 11.37 10.49
CA ASN A 23 0.58 12.18 9.31
C ASN A 23 0.79 11.28 8.10
N PRO A 24 0.51 11.79 6.90
CA PRO A 24 0.71 10.98 5.70
C PRO A 24 2.11 10.40 5.59
N GLN A 25 3.11 11.19 5.93
CA GLN A 25 4.48 10.72 5.86
C GLN A 25 4.75 9.62 6.89
N VAL A 26 4.27 9.83 8.09
CA VAL A 26 4.47 8.85 9.15
C VAL A 26 3.67 7.59 8.86
N ALA A 27 2.44 7.74 8.37
CA ALA A 27 1.62 6.61 8.02
C ALA A 27 2.28 5.78 6.93
N TYR A 28 2.81 6.45 5.91
CA TYR A 28 3.48 5.75 4.83
C TYR A 28 4.71 4.99 5.33
N ARG A 29 5.47 5.62 6.21
CA ARG A 29 6.65 4.98 6.78
C ARG A 29 6.27 3.72 7.54
N LYS A 30 5.21 3.82 8.34
CA LYS A 30 4.77 2.68 9.11
C LYS A 30 4.27 1.57 8.21
N LEU A 31 3.57 1.95 7.14
CA LEU A 31 3.10 0.97 6.18
C LEU A 31 4.27 0.25 5.52
N GLN A 32 5.30 0.99 5.17
CA GLN A 32 6.49 0.39 4.59
C GLN A 32 7.16 -0.59 5.53
N TYR A 33 7.16 -0.24 6.80
CA TYR A 33 7.71 -1.13 7.81
C TYR A 33 6.96 -2.45 7.84
N TRP A 34 5.66 -2.39 7.76
CA TRP A 34 4.86 -3.61 7.74
C TRP A 34 5.08 -4.40 6.47
N ILE A 35 5.21 -3.73 5.34
CA ILE A 35 5.48 -4.41 4.09
C ILE A 35 6.82 -5.13 4.16
N ASP A 36 7.82 -4.48 4.74
CA ASP A 36 9.13 -5.10 4.90
C ASP A 36 9.08 -6.31 5.81
N TYR A 37 8.20 -6.27 6.77
CA TYR A 37 8.05 -7.38 7.70
C TYR A 37 7.65 -8.66 6.98
N TYR A 38 6.98 -8.53 5.85
CA TYR A 38 6.56 -9.67 5.05
C TYR A 38 7.43 -9.73 3.80
N PRO A 39 8.50 -10.51 3.81
CA PRO A 39 9.39 -10.54 2.65
C PRO A 39 8.71 -11.00 1.37
N HIS A 40 7.75 -11.89 1.50
CA HIS A 40 6.98 -12.35 0.35
C HIS A 40 6.24 -11.20 -0.31
N LEU A 41 5.65 -10.35 0.51
CA LEU A 41 4.86 -9.24 -0.01
C LEU A 41 5.75 -8.28 -0.78
N ARG A 42 6.89 -7.95 -0.23
CA ARG A 42 7.79 -7.02 -0.91
C ARG A 42 8.28 -7.62 -2.23
N GLU A 43 8.60 -8.87 -2.21
CA GLU A 43 9.08 -9.52 -3.42
C GLU A 43 8.01 -9.50 -4.51
N GLN A 44 6.78 -9.78 -4.13
CA GLN A 44 5.69 -9.75 -5.09
C GLN A 44 5.45 -8.35 -5.64
N LEU A 45 5.52 -7.36 -4.79
CA LEU A 45 5.34 -5.99 -5.24
C LEU A 45 6.42 -5.60 -6.22
N GLU A 46 7.65 -6.00 -5.97
CA GLU A 46 8.73 -5.70 -6.87
C GLU A 46 8.56 -6.39 -8.21
N LYS A 47 8.07 -7.63 -8.18
CA LYS A 47 7.82 -8.36 -9.41
C LYS A 47 6.75 -7.71 -10.26
N MET A 48 5.81 -7.03 -9.64
CA MET A 48 4.77 -6.35 -10.37
C MET A 48 5.25 -5.05 -10.99
N GLY A 49 6.51 -4.75 -10.84
CA GLY A 49 7.06 -3.56 -11.46
C GLY A 49 6.69 -2.29 -10.75
N SER A 50 6.56 -2.34 -9.43
CA SER A 50 6.32 -1.13 -8.66
C SER A 50 7.61 -0.32 -8.72
N GLY A 51 7.84 0.30 -9.84
CA GLY A 51 9.05 1.05 -10.03
C GLY A 51 9.17 2.18 -9.05
N LEU A 52 10.40 2.66 -8.92
CA LEU A 52 10.65 3.77 -8.02
C LEU A 52 9.92 5.02 -8.46
N SER A 53 9.58 5.08 -9.73
CA SER A 53 8.88 6.25 -10.26
C SER A 53 7.38 6.21 -9.97
N CYS A 54 6.85 5.07 -9.56
CA CYS A 54 5.43 4.96 -9.30
C CYS A 54 5.14 5.46 -7.89
N ARG A 55 4.33 6.46 -7.81
CA ARG A 55 3.91 7.00 -6.52
C ARG A 55 2.53 6.52 -6.11
N THR A 56 1.99 5.61 -6.88
CA THR A 56 0.67 5.07 -6.60
C THR A 56 0.75 3.56 -6.64
N TYR A 57 -0.20 2.95 -5.95
CA TYR A 57 -0.34 1.51 -5.97
C TYR A 57 -1.43 1.14 -6.96
N MET A 58 -1.14 0.16 -7.80
CA MET A 58 -2.16 -0.36 -8.69
C MET A 58 -3.14 -1.22 -7.90
N PRO A 59 -4.34 -1.43 -8.44
CA PRO A 59 -5.34 -2.24 -7.71
C PRO A 59 -4.81 -3.61 -7.30
N ALA A 60 -4.04 -4.24 -8.17
CA ALA A 60 -3.48 -5.55 -7.85
C ALA A 60 -2.51 -5.48 -6.68
N GLN A 61 -1.73 -4.41 -6.62
CA GLN A 61 -0.80 -4.22 -5.53
C GLN A 61 -1.53 -3.96 -4.22
N VAL A 62 -2.59 -3.18 -4.29
CA VAL A 62 -3.41 -2.92 -3.11
C VAL A 62 -3.98 -4.23 -2.58
N GLN A 63 -4.46 -5.08 -3.47
CA GLN A 63 -5.00 -6.36 -3.04
C GLN A 63 -3.95 -7.23 -2.39
N LEU A 64 -2.74 -7.20 -2.90
CA LEU A 64 -1.66 -7.95 -2.28
C LEU A 64 -1.39 -7.46 -0.86
N ILE A 65 -1.34 -6.15 -0.71
CA ILE A 65 -1.06 -5.57 0.60
C ILE A 65 -2.18 -5.90 1.58
N VAL A 66 -3.42 -5.73 1.13
CA VAL A 66 -4.56 -6.01 1.97
C VAL A 66 -4.61 -7.50 2.33
N GLY A 67 -4.27 -8.34 1.38
CA GLY A 67 -4.28 -9.78 1.63
C GLY A 67 -3.23 -10.21 2.63
N ALA A 68 -2.11 -9.51 2.67
CA ALA A 68 -1.02 -9.86 3.57
C ALA A 68 -1.18 -9.21 4.94
N ILE A 69 -1.46 -7.92 4.95
CA ILE A 69 -1.52 -7.17 6.20
C ILE A 69 -2.91 -7.21 6.82
N GLY A 70 -3.92 -7.27 5.98
CA GLY A 70 -5.29 -7.20 6.45
C GLY A 70 -5.94 -5.91 5.99
N GLU A 71 -7.25 -5.87 6.09
CA GLU A 71 -7.99 -4.69 5.69
C GLU A 71 -7.81 -3.57 6.70
N PRO A 72 -7.79 -2.35 6.21
CA PRO A 72 -7.63 -1.21 7.11
C PRO A 72 -8.80 -0.97 8.03
#